data_523f257fc5054fdc77245d4b76c515e0
#
_entry.id   523f257fc5054fdc77245d4b76c515e0
#
_cell.length_a   1.000
_cell.length_b   1.000
_cell.length_c   1.000
_cell.angle_alpha   90.00
_cell.angle_beta   90.00
_cell.angle_gamma   90.00
#
_symmetry.space_group_name_H-M   'P 1'
#
loop_
_entity.id
_entity.type
_entity.pdbx_description
1 polymer ?
#
loop_
_entity_poly.entity_id
_entity_poly.type
_entity_poly.pdbx_seq_one_letter_code
_entity_poly.pdbx_strand_id
1 'polypeptide(L)'
;MDWVAHARALATEAHASQRDKAGRPYIEHVARVAAAIHDDDAAKAAAWLHDVVEDCPQFADRVRDFPQPIHDAVTLLSRQSAPDAAHYYANIRQHPLALKVKLADIADNADETRLASLDAATAERLRDKYRQALAALGQHSTRAAPPIEH
;
A
#
# COMPACT_ATOMS: atom_id res chain seq x y z
N MET A 1 9.29 17.01 14.92
CA MET A 1 9.56 16.62 13.53
C MET A 1 8.25 16.25 12.85
N ASP A 2 7.99 16.86 11.71
CA ASP A 2 6.81 16.50 10.94
C ASP A 2 7.17 15.30 10.04
N TRP A 3 6.90 14.11 10.55
CA TRP A 3 7.25 12.89 9.84
C TRP A 3 6.44 12.70 8.57
N VAL A 4 5.22 13.22 8.50
CA VAL A 4 4.43 13.13 7.27
C VAL A 4 5.08 13.97 6.17
N ALA A 5 5.45 15.20 6.47
CA ALA A 5 6.11 16.06 5.50
C ALA A 5 7.46 15.49 5.06
N HIS A 6 8.20 14.92 6.02
CA HIS A 6 9.49 14.30 5.74
C HIS A 6 9.34 13.07 4.84
N ALA A 7 8.33 12.24 5.13
CA ALA A 7 8.03 11.05 4.32
C ALA A 7 7.61 11.44 2.90
N ARG A 8 6.78 12.47 2.78
CA ARG A 8 6.35 12.96 1.47
C ARG A 8 7.52 13.42 0.63
N ALA A 9 8.44 14.17 1.23
CA ALA A 9 9.63 14.66 0.53
C ALA A 9 10.50 13.50 0.04
N LEU A 10 10.72 12.51 0.90
CA LEU A 10 11.51 11.33 0.54
C LEU A 10 10.85 10.53 -0.58
N ALA A 11 9.55 10.27 -0.46
CA ALA A 11 8.82 9.51 -1.48
C ALA A 11 8.82 10.24 -2.82
N THR A 12 8.66 11.56 -2.80
CA THR A 12 8.65 12.37 -4.02
C THR A 12 10.01 12.25 -4.73
N GLU A 13 11.08 12.30 -3.98
CA GLU A 13 12.42 12.14 -4.53
C GLU A 13 12.64 10.72 -5.05
N ALA A 14 12.28 9.72 -4.27
CA ALA A 14 12.51 8.31 -4.62
C ALA A 14 11.77 7.90 -5.89
N HIS A 15 10.52 8.32 -6.04
CA HIS A 15 9.68 7.93 -7.17
C HIS A 15 9.70 8.94 -8.32
N ALA A 16 10.62 9.90 -8.32
CA ALA A 16 10.59 11.05 -9.24
C ALA A 16 10.46 10.67 -10.72
N SER A 17 11.10 9.57 -11.13
CA SER A 17 11.07 9.15 -12.54
C SER A 17 10.25 7.89 -12.77
N GLN A 18 9.63 7.35 -11.73
CA GLN A 18 8.88 6.11 -11.84
C GLN A 18 7.46 6.38 -12.36
N ARG A 19 6.99 5.51 -13.26
CA ARG A 19 5.65 5.61 -13.82
C ARG A 19 4.89 4.32 -13.58
N ASP A 20 3.57 4.43 -13.50
CA ASP A 20 2.72 3.25 -13.39
C ASP A 20 2.42 2.66 -14.77
N LYS A 21 1.64 1.59 -14.81
CA LYS A 21 1.33 0.89 -16.06
C LYS A 21 0.53 1.74 -17.04
N ALA A 22 -0.16 2.75 -16.55
CA ALA A 22 -0.91 3.68 -17.39
C ALA A 22 -0.04 4.84 -17.88
N GLY A 23 1.24 4.88 -17.50
CA GLY A 23 2.16 5.93 -17.89
C GLY A 23 2.11 7.17 -17.01
N ARG A 24 1.35 7.13 -15.92
CA ARG A 24 1.25 8.27 -14.99
C ARG A 24 2.40 8.24 -13.98
N PRO A 25 2.80 9.40 -13.46
CA PRO A 25 3.82 9.43 -12.39
C PRO A 25 3.38 8.57 -11.21
N TYR A 26 4.26 7.67 -10.78
CA TYR A 26 3.94 6.73 -9.70
C TYR A 26 3.60 7.42 -8.39
N ILE A 27 4.22 8.58 -8.16
CA ILE A 27 3.97 9.34 -6.93
C ILE A 27 2.48 9.72 -6.77
N GLU A 28 1.72 9.80 -7.86
CA GLU A 28 0.29 10.08 -7.76
C GLU A 28 -0.45 8.99 -7.02
N HIS A 29 -0.11 7.73 -7.27
CA HIS A 29 -0.68 6.60 -6.54
C HIS A 29 -0.31 6.68 -5.06
N VAL A 30 0.96 6.91 -4.77
CA VAL A 30 1.47 7.01 -3.40
C VAL A 30 0.74 8.13 -2.65
N ALA A 31 0.56 9.29 -3.31
CA ALA A 31 -0.14 10.42 -2.72
C ALA A 31 -1.60 10.10 -2.41
N ARG A 32 -2.28 9.35 -3.30
CA ARG A 32 -3.67 8.97 -3.06
C ARG A 32 -3.80 8.00 -1.89
N VAL A 33 -2.85 7.06 -1.76
CA VAL A 33 -2.83 6.13 -0.62
C VAL A 33 -2.70 6.91 0.68
N ALA A 34 -1.76 7.86 0.73
CA ALA A 34 -1.55 8.68 1.92
C ALA A 34 -2.79 9.54 2.22
N ALA A 35 -3.40 10.11 1.18
CA ALA A 35 -4.59 10.96 1.36
C ALA A 35 -5.80 10.18 1.88
N ALA A 36 -5.86 8.89 1.64
CA ALA A 36 -6.95 8.04 2.11
C ALA A 36 -6.88 7.74 3.61
N ILE A 37 -5.74 8.04 4.24
CA ILE A 37 -5.56 7.77 5.67
C ILE A 37 -5.83 9.06 6.44
N HIS A 38 -6.76 8.99 7.40
CA HIS A 38 -7.16 10.14 8.19
C HIS A 38 -6.86 9.90 9.67
N ASP A 39 -6.51 10.97 10.39
CA ASP A 39 -6.35 10.95 11.84
C ASP A 39 -5.30 9.95 12.36
N ASP A 40 -4.27 9.68 11.54
CA ASP A 40 -3.20 8.76 11.91
C ASP A 40 -1.93 9.16 11.17
N ASP A 41 -1.15 10.05 11.76
CA ASP A 41 0.05 10.58 11.10
C ASP A 41 1.11 9.51 10.87
N ALA A 42 1.26 8.56 11.79
CA ALA A 42 2.23 7.48 11.60
C ALA A 42 1.87 6.62 10.39
N ALA A 43 0.58 6.28 10.26
CA ALA A 43 0.10 5.51 9.12
C ALA A 43 0.23 6.31 7.82
N LYS A 44 -0.05 7.61 7.87
CA LYS A 44 0.08 8.46 6.68
C LYS A 44 1.55 8.54 6.23
N ALA A 45 2.48 8.68 7.17
CA ALA A 45 3.90 8.66 6.84
C ALA A 45 4.31 7.32 6.24
N ALA A 46 3.86 6.22 6.84
CA ALA A 46 4.14 4.88 6.31
C ALA A 46 3.54 4.71 4.91
N ALA A 47 2.38 5.31 4.65
CA ALA A 47 1.76 5.27 3.32
C ALA A 47 2.63 5.95 2.26
N TRP A 48 3.18 7.12 2.58
CA TRP A 48 4.11 7.78 1.66
C TRP A 48 5.32 6.91 1.34
N LEU A 49 5.78 6.11 2.31
CA LEU A 49 7.01 5.34 2.20
C LEU A 49 6.80 3.89 1.76
N HIS A 50 5.54 3.44 1.61
CA HIS A 50 5.26 2.00 1.56
C HIS A 50 5.95 1.25 0.42
N ASP A 51 6.23 1.90 -0.69
CA ASP A 51 6.90 1.27 -1.83
C ASP A 51 8.36 1.71 -2.00
N VAL A 52 8.86 2.59 -1.14
CA VAL A 52 10.22 3.13 -1.32
C VAL A 52 11.27 2.02 -1.20
N VAL A 53 11.17 1.18 -0.18
CA VAL A 53 12.18 0.14 0.04
C VAL A 53 12.18 -0.89 -1.09
N GLU A 54 10.99 -1.30 -1.54
CA GLU A 54 10.87 -2.30 -2.57
C GLU A 54 11.26 -1.78 -3.95
N ASP A 55 10.74 -0.60 -4.32
CA ASP A 55 10.92 -0.05 -5.66
C ASP A 55 12.19 0.79 -5.81
N CYS A 56 12.66 1.39 -4.74
CA CYS A 56 13.78 2.31 -4.76
C CYS A 56 14.76 1.96 -3.64
N PRO A 57 15.39 0.77 -3.70
CA PRO A 57 16.22 0.27 -2.58
C PRO A 57 17.38 1.18 -2.20
N GLN A 58 17.84 2.04 -3.11
CA GLN A 58 18.90 2.99 -2.80
C GLN A 58 18.48 4.02 -1.74
N PHE A 59 17.18 4.12 -1.45
CA PHE A 59 16.68 5.03 -0.42
C PHE A 59 16.34 4.32 0.89
N ALA A 60 16.59 3.01 0.99
CA ALA A 60 16.20 2.22 2.17
C ALA A 60 16.81 2.73 3.46
N ASP A 61 18.09 3.18 3.40
CA ASP A 61 18.75 3.69 4.61
C ASP A 61 18.06 4.93 5.17
N ARG A 62 17.50 5.76 4.31
CA ARG A 62 16.81 6.97 4.76
C ARG A 62 15.47 6.64 5.43
N VAL A 63 14.86 5.52 5.08
CA VAL A 63 13.64 5.06 5.73
C VAL A 63 13.92 4.66 7.17
N ARG A 64 15.13 4.14 7.44
CA ARG A 64 15.52 3.73 8.80
C ARG A 64 15.59 4.90 9.78
N ASP A 65 15.68 6.12 9.28
CA ASP A 65 15.74 7.30 10.15
C ASP A 65 14.39 7.68 10.73
N PHE A 66 13.31 7.05 10.25
CA PHE A 66 11.97 7.30 10.76
C PHE A 66 11.74 6.55 12.07
N PRO A 67 10.75 6.99 12.88
CA PRO A 67 10.42 6.27 14.10
C PRO A 67 10.15 4.79 13.85
N GLN A 68 10.49 3.97 14.84
CA GLN A 68 10.44 2.52 14.72
C GLN A 68 9.11 1.98 14.22
N PRO A 69 7.94 2.45 14.71
CA PRO A 69 6.66 1.92 14.19
C PRO A 69 6.48 2.16 12.71
N ILE A 70 6.93 3.30 12.19
CA ILE A 70 6.84 3.62 10.76
C ILE A 70 7.79 2.72 9.99
N HIS A 71 9.02 2.63 10.45
CA HIS A 71 10.03 1.79 9.80
C HIS A 71 9.58 0.32 9.74
N ASP A 72 9.05 -0.19 10.85
CA ASP A 72 8.58 -1.57 10.90
C ASP A 72 7.44 -1.82 9.91
N ALA A 73 6.49 -0.89 9.84
CA ALA A 73 5.38 -1.02 8.91
C ALA A 73 5.86 -1.04 7.46
N VAL A 74 6.77 -0.13 7.11
CA VAL A 74 7.30 -0.06 5.75
C VAL A 74 8.06 -1.34 5.39
N THR A 75 8.81 -1.90 6.35
CA THR A 75 9.53 -3.15 6.14
C THR A 75 8.55 -4.29 5.83
N LEU A 76 7.47 -4.41 6.61
CA LEU A 76 6.47 -5.45 6.38
C LEU A 76 5.74 -5.28 5.06
N LEU A 77 5.62 -4.05 4.57
CA LEU A 77 4.93 -3.77 3.31
C LEU A 77 5.78 -4.10 2.08
N SER A 78 7.07 -4.36 2.26
CA SER A 78 7.93 -4.85 1.19
C SER A 78 7.77 -6.36 1.06
N ARG A 79 7.51 -6.84 -0.15
CA ARG A 79 7.35 -8.27 -0.38
C ARG A 79 8.60 -9.05 -0.05
N GLN A 80 9.75 -8.41 -0.12
CA GLN A 80 11.04 -9.04 0.19
C GLN A 80 11.18 -9.40 1.67
N SER A 81 10.31 -8.88 2.53
CA SER A 81 10.36 -9.16 3.96
C SER A 81 9.83 -10.55 4.34
N ALA A 82 9.19 -11.25 3.40
CA ALA A 82 8.57 -12.54 3.67
C ALA A 82 8.94 -13.56 2.59
N PRO A 83 8.96 -14.87 2.93
CA PRO A 83 9.35 -15.90 1.96
C PRO A 83 8.30 -16.16 0.89
N ASP A 84 7.03 -15.85 1.17
CA ASP A 84 5.95 -16.10 0.23
C ASP A 84 4.77 -15.17 0.52
N ALA A 85 3.76 -15.19 -0.34
CA ALA A 85 2.60 -14.33 -0.21
C ALA A 85 1.81 -14.60 1.07
N ALA A 86 1.69 -15.86 1.47
CA ALA A 86 0.92 -16.20 2.67
C ALA A 86 1.54 -15.56 3.91
N HIS A 87 2.86 -15.66 4.05
CA HIS A 87 3.56 -15.02 5.17
C HIS A 87 3.49 -13.51 5.09
N TYR A 88 3.61 -12.95 3.89
CA TYR A 88 3.54 -11.52 3.66
C TYR A 88 2.22 -10.95 4.20
N TYR A 89 1.10 -11.53 3.79
CA TYR A 89 -0.20 -11.04 4.23
C TYR A 89 -0.46 -11.33 5.70
N ALA A 90 0.00 -12.47 6.21
CA ALA A 90 -0.16 -12.79 7.64
C ALA A 90 0.57 -11.77 8.51
N ASN A 91 1.78 -11.39 8.13
CA ASN A 91 2.57 -10.41 8.89
C ASN A 91 1.90 -9.04 8.89
N ILE A 92 1.40 -8.61 7.73
CA ILE A 92 0.71 -7.32 7.62
C ILE A 92 -0.58 -7.33 8.44
N ARG A 93 -1.32 -8.43 8.37
CA ARG A 93 -2.59 -8.54 9.09
C ARG A 93 -2.43 -8.33 10.59
N GLN A 94 -1.29 -8.71 11.15
CA GLN A 94 -1.03 -8.62 12.58
C GLN A 94 -0.47 -7.26 13.00
N HIS A 95 -0.14 -6.38 12.06
CA HIS A 95 0.46 -5.09 12.35
C HIS A 95 -0.52 -3.97 11.96
N PRO A 96 -1.19 -3.35 12.95
CA PRO A 96 -2.26 -2.39 12.62
C PRO A 96 -1.87 -1.28 11.65
N LEU A 97 -0.67 -0.73 11.80
CA LEU A 97 -0.21 0.34 10.93
C LEU A 97 -0.02 -0.16 9.49
N ALA A 98 0.67 -1.29 9.33
CA ALA A 98 0.90 -1.87 8.02
C ALA A 98 -0.42 -2.28 7.36
N LEU A 99 -1.34 -2.86 8.14
CA LEU A 99 -2.65 -3.25 7.62
C LEU A 99 -3.42 -2.06 7.07
N LYS A 100 -3.45 -0.96 7.82
CA LYS A 100 -4.15 0.25 7.40
C LYS A 100 -3.61 0.75 6.06
N VAL A 101 -2.30 0.78 5.92
CA VAL A 101 -1.66 1.23 4.67
C VAL A 101 -1.97 0.28 3.53
N LYS A 102 -1.86 -1.03 3.77
CA LYS A 102 -2.09 -2.02 2.70
C LYS A 102 -3.53 -1.97 2.20
N LEU A 103 -4.49 -1.79 3.09
CA LEU A 103 -5.89 -1.67 2.68
C LEU A 103 -6.11 -0.43 1.80
N ALA A 104 -5.48 0.69 2.14
CA ALA A 104 -5.57 1.90 1.33
C ALA A 104 -4.89 1.72 -0.02
N ASP A 105 -3.76 1.01 -0.05
CA ASP A 105 -3.02 0.68 -1.26
C ASP A 105 -3.87 -0.16 -2.21
N ILE A 106 -4.49 -1.22 -1.68
CA ILE A 106 -5.35 -2.08 -2.48
C ILE A 106 -6.56 -1.30 -3.00
N ALA A 107 -7.17 -0.47 -2.16
CA ALA A 107 -8.35 0.30 -2.56
C ALA A 107 -8.03 1.23 -3.73
N ASP A 108 -6.87 1.88 -3.72
CA ASP A 108 -6.48 2.74 -4.83
C ASP A 108 -6.21 1.94 -6.10
N ASN A 109 -5.51 0.82 -5.97
CA ASN A 109 -5.20 -0.04 -7.12
C ASN A 109 -6.44 -0.71 -7.70
N ALA A 110 -7.43 -0.99 -6.87
CA ALA A 110 -8.66 -1.65 -7.29
C ALA A 110 -9.74 -0.67 -7.75
N ASP A 111 -9.43 0.61 -7.81
CA ASP A 111 -10.39 1.63 -8.25
C ASP A 111 -10.91 1.28 -9.65
N GLU A 112 -12.24 1.19 -9.80
CA GLU A 112 -12.84 0.73 -11.03
C GLU A 112 -12.60 1.68 -12.21
N THR A 113 -12.49 2.98 -11.94
CA THR A 113 -12.17 3.93 -13.02
C THR A 113 -10.80 3.64 -13.61
N ARG A 114 -9.85 3.28 -12.75
CA ARG A 114 -8.49 2.92 -13.19
C ARG A 114 -8.47 1.59 -13.91
N LEU A 115 -9.16 0.59 -13.38
CA LEU A 115 -9.22 -0.73 -14.00
C LEU A 115 -9.92 -0.68 -15.37
N ALA A 116 -10.93 0.18 -15.49
CA ALA A 116 -11.66 0.31 -16.74
C ALA A 116 -10.81 0.85 -17.89
N SER A 117 -9.68 1.49 -17.57
CA SER A 117 -8.77 1.99 -18.61
C SER A 117 -7.84 0.90 -19.16
N LEU A 118 -7.86 -0.29 -18.58
CA LEU A 118 -7.05 -1.42 -18.99
C LEU A 118 -7.87 -2.35 -19.88
N ASP A 119 -7.19 -3.27 -20.59
CA ASP A 119 -7.95 -4.26 -21.34
C ASP A 119 -8.71 -5.17 -20.39
N ALA A 120 -9.80 -5.78 -20.90
CA ALA A 120 -10.72 -6.54 -20.06
C ALA A 120 -10.05 -7.70 -19.33
N ALA A 121 -9.15 -8.42 -20.00
CA ALA A 121 -8.49 -9.57 -19.38
C ALA A 121 -7.57 -9.13 -18.24
N THR A 122 -6.82 -8.05 -18.44
CA THR A 122 -5.93 -7.51 -17.41
C THR A 122 -6.74 -7.00 -16.22
N ALA A 123 -7.82 -6.26 -16.48
CA ALA A 123 -8.68 -5.74 -15.42
C ALA A 123 -9.26 -6.86 -14.57
N GLU A 124 -9.73 -7.94 -15.21
CA GLU A 124 -10.32 -9.06 -14.49
C GLU A 124 -9.28 -9.78 -13.63
N ARG A 125 -8.09 -9.99 -14.16
CA ARG A 125 -7.00 -10.61 -13.40
C ARG A 125 -6.64 -9.79 -12.17
N LEU A 126 -6.61 -8.46 -12.31
CA LEU A 126 -6.27 -7.58 -11.20
C LEU A 126 -7.39 -7.54 -10.15
N ARG A 127 -8.66 -7.54 -10.58
CA ARG A 127 -9.78 -7.61 -9.65
C ARG A 127 -9.70 -8.87 -8.80
N ASP A 128 -9.38 -9.98 -9.42
CA ASP A 128 -9.25 -11.26 -8.73
C ASP A 128 -8.09 -11.24 -7.75
N LYS A 129 -6.95 -10.71 -8.19
CA LYS A 129 -5.77 -10.56 -7.33
C LYS A 129 -6.08 -9.74 -6.08
N TYR A 130 -6.75 -8.61 -6.24
CA TYR A 130 -7.07 -7.74 -5.10
C TYR A 130 -8.10 -8.37 -4.19
N ARG A 131 -9.07 -9.10 -4.74
CA ARG A 131 -10.04 -9.84 -3.94
C ARG A 131 -9.36 -10.88 -3.08
N GLN A 132 -8.41 -11.60 -3.64
CA GLN A 132 -7.64 -12.59 -2.89
C GLN A 132 -6.78 -11.96 -1.81
N ALA A 133 -6.17 -10.82 -2.11
CA ALA A 133 -5.37 -10.09 -1.13
C ALA A 133 -6.22 -9.64 0.05
N LEU A 134 -7.40 -9.10 -0.21
CA LEU A 134 -8.31 -8.67 0.86
C LEU A 134 -8.73 -9.83 1.74
N ALA A 135 -9.02 -10.99 1.13
CA ALA A 135 -9.38 -12.17 1.89
C ALA A 135 -8.22 -12.62 2.79
N ALA A 136 -6.99 -12.59 2.27
CA ALA A 136 -5.81 -12.96 3.04
C ALA A 136 -5.57 -12.01 4.21
N LEU A 137 -5.99 -10.75 4.08
CA LEU A 137 -5.88 -9.75 5.14
C LEU A 137 -7.06 -9.81 6.12
N GLY A 138 -7.96 -10.77 5.95
CA GLY A 138 -9.12 -10.90 6.82
C GLY A 138 -10.28 -9.99 6.45
N GLN A 139 -10.23 -9.37 5.29
CA GLN A 139 -11.28 -8.48 4.82
C GLN A 139 -12.16 -9.24 3.82
N HIS A 140 -13.41 -9.40 4.14
CA HIS A 140 -14.35 -10.06 3.24
C HIS A 140 -15.16 -9.03 2.50
N SER A 141 -15.72 -9.45 1.36
CA SER A 141 -16.57 -8.55 0.60
C SER A 141 -17.75 -8.13 1.47
N THR A 142 -17.94 -6.82 1.60
CA THR A 142 -19.04 -6.30 2.39
C THR A 142 -20.39 -6.68 1.83
N ARG A 143 -20.44 -6.85 0.53
CA ARG A 143 -21.69 -7.26 -0.12
C ARG A 143 -22.07 -8.66 0.25
N ALA A 144 -21.08 -9.48 0.42
CA ALA A 144 -21.32 -10.83 0.81
C ALA A 144 -21.68 -10.95 2.26
N ALA A 145 -21.43 -9.95 3.01
CA ALA A 145 -21.75 -10.00 4.41
C ALA A 145 -23.19 -9.71 4.58
N PRO A 146 -23.98 -10.59 4.64
CA PRO A 146 -25.34 -10.39 4.91
C PRO A 146 -25.51 -10.55 6.30
N PRO A 147 -25.89 -10.15 6.57
CA PRO A 147 -25.72 -10.26 7.64
C PRO A 147 -26.11 -11.26 8.49
N ILE A 148 -25.80 -11.46 8.30
CA ILE A 148 -26.00 -12.07 8.90
C ILE A 148 -26.39 -12.46 9.65
N GLU A 149 -26.41 -12.54 9.66
CA GLU A 149 -26.56 -12.75 10.12
C GLU A 149 -26.52 -12.97 10.94
N HIS A 150 -26.61 -12.93 11.21
CA HIS A 150 -26.61 -12.92 11.90
C HIS A 150 -27.22 -13.26 12.45
#